data_c077df0034021f798430860fe7e95588
#
_entry.id   c077df0034021f798430860fe7e95588
#
_cell.length_a   1.000
_cell.length_b   1.000
_cell.length_c   1.000
_cell.angle_alpha   90.00
_cell.angle_beta   90.00
_cell.angle_gamma   90.00
#
_symmetry.space_group_name_H-M   'P 1'
#
loop_
_entity.id
_entity.type
_entity.pdbx_description
1 polymer ?
#
loop_
_entity_poly.entity_id
_entity_poly.type
_entity_poly.pdbx_seq_one_letter_code
_entity_poly.pdbx_strand_id
1 'polypeptide(L)'
;TIRRQRQMCIRDRGNPHAIFFVDKLENFNLKDIGPNLEINKLFPDRCNITLAEIKDSKKIFVKVWERGAGLTKACGSAACATAFASKINGLTGNEVDIEFELGNLSISINKNNSIKMKGAVSNIKSIEINL
;
A
#
# COMPACT_ATOMS: atom_id res chain seq x y z
N THR A 1 1.00 -9.17 -27.87
CA THR A 1 0.31 -8.55 -26.69
C THR A 1 1.13 -8.87 -25.46
N ILE A 2 1.84 -7.88 -24.94
CA ILE A 2 2.54 -8.05 -23.67
C ILE A 2 1.48 -8.09 -22.59
N ARG A 3 1.16 -9.27 -22.09
CA ARG A 3 0.40 -9.40 -20.84
C ARG A 3 1.30 -8.88 -19.74
N ARG A 4 0.99 -7.73 -19.17
CA ARG A 4 1.60 -7.30 -17.91
C ARG A 4 1.31 -8.39 -16.89
N GLN A 5 2.35 -9.11 -16.51
CA GLN A 5 2.24 -10.10 -15.44
C GLN A 5 1.81 -9.37 -14.17
N ARG A 6 0.77 -9.86 -13.54
CA ARG A 6 0.39 -9.42 -12.20
C ARG A 6 1.56 -9.80 -11.29
N GLN A 7 2.17 -8.80 -10.69
CA GLN A 7 3.31 -9.02 -9.79
C GLN A 7 2.85 -8.94 -8.35
N MET A 8 3.28 -9.89 -7.56
CA MET A 8 3.14 -9.89 -6.11
C MET A 8 4.50 -9.60 -5.49
N CYS A 9 4.55 -8.69 -4.53
CA CYS A 9 5.74 -8.40 -3.77
C CYS A 9 5.43 -8.50 -2.28
N ILE A 10 6.25 -9.24 -1.53
CA ILE A 10 6.12 -9.40 -0.10
C ILE A 10 7.20 -8.58 0.58
N ARG A 11 6.80 -7.75 1.55
CA ARG A 11 7.68 -6.94 2.37
C ARG A 11 7.37 -7.16 3.84
N ASP A 12 8.42 -7.44 4.60
CA ASP A 12 8.33 -7.68 6.03
C ASP A 12 9.37 -6.82 6.78
N ARG A 13 8.88 -6.00 7.72
CA ARG A 13 9.65 -5.30 8.75
C ARG A 13 8.87 -5.33 10.06
N GLY A 14 8.44 -6.53 10.50
CA GLY A 14 7.56 -6.71 11.65
C GLY A 14 6.07 -6.45 11.37
N ASN A 15 5.74 -5.88 10.22
CA ASN A 15 4.38 -5.71 9.71
C ASN A 15 4.35 -6.13 8.24
N PRO A 16 4.07 -7.41 7.95
CA PRO A 16 4.20 -7.95 6.61
C PRO A 16 3.14 -7.39 5.65
N HIS A 17 3.57 -7.06 4.44
CA HIS A 17 2.74 -6.57 3.36
C HIS A 17 2.88 -7.43 2.12
N ALA A 18 1.76 -7.86 1.55
CA ALA A 18 1.69 -8.44 0.21
C ALA A 18 1.09 -7.40 -0.73
N ILE A 19 1.84 -7.00 -1.74
CA ILE A 19 1.44 -5.98 -2.70
C ILE A 19 1.19 -6.66 -4.05
N PHE A 20 -0.04 -6.51 -4.55
CA PHE A 20 -0.45 -7.03 -5.85
C PHE A 20 -0.60 -5.85 -6.81
N PHE A 21 0.27 -5.81 -7.81
CA PHE A 21 0.14 -4.83 -8.88
C PHE A 21 -0.90 -5.31 -9.89
N VAL A 22 -1.96 -4.51 -10.03
CA VAL A 22 -3.12 -4.83 -10.88
C VAL A 22 -3.31 -3.76 -11.96
N ASP A 23 -3.97 -4.12 -13.07
CA ASP A 23 -4.21 -3.17 -14.15
C ASP A 23 -5.21 -2.09 -13.75
N LYS A 24 -6.30 -2.47 -13.06
CA LYS A 24 -7.32 -1.54 -12.56
C LYS A 24 -7.86 -2.00 -11.22
N LEU A 25 -7.86 -1.11 -10.23
CA LEU A 25 -8.41 -1.37 -8.90
C LEU A 25 -9.90 -1.67 -8.94
N GLU A 26 -10.65 -1.02 -9.83
CA GLU A 26 -12.11 -1.19 -9.96
C GLU A 26 -12.53 -2.61 -10.31
N ASN A 27 -11.66 -3.42 -10.91
CA ASN A 27 -11.93 -4.81 -11.25
C ASN A 27 -11.87 -5.77 -10.06
N PHE A 28 -11.52 -5.28 -8.87
CA PHE A 28 -11.32 -6.11 -7.69
C PHE A 28 -12.12 -5.56 -6.51
N ASN A 29 -12.84 -6.45 -5.83
CA ASN A 29 -13.48 -6.13 -4.56
C ASN A 29 -12.65 -6.67 -3.40
N LEU A 30 -11.88 -5.80 -2.77
CA LEU A 30 -10.97 -6.19 -1.69
C LEU A 30 -11.69 -6.70 -0.43
N LYS A 31 -12.93 -6.29 -0.21
CA LYS A 31 -13.77 -6.86 0.86
C LYS A 31 -14.03 -8.34 0.67
N ASP A 32 -14.14 -8.79 -0.58
CA ASP A 32 -14.41 -10.20 -0.89
C ASP A 32 -13.14 -11.05 -0.87
N ILE A 33 -12.05 -10.53 -1.44
CA ILE A 33 -10.79 -11.30 -1.56
C ILE A 33 -9.83 -11.12 -0.38
N GLY A 34 -9.92 -10.00 0.32
CA GLY A 34 -9.00 -9.65 1.42
C GLY A 34 -8.96 -10.69 2.53
N PRO A 35 -10.11 -11.14 3.08
CA PRO A 35 -10.12 -12.14 4.16
C PRO A 35 -9.40 -13.45 3.79
N ASN A 36 -9.63 -13.94 2.59
CA ASN A 36 -9.01 -15.20 2.12
C ASN A 36 -7.50 -15.02 1.82
N LEU A 37 -7.11 -13.88 1.30
CA LEU A 37 -5.70 -13.59 1.06
C LEU A 37 -4.92 -13.40 2.37
N GLU A 38 -5.51 -12.73 3.35
CA GLU A 38 -4.89 -12.50 4.66
C GLU A 38 -4.47 -13.81 5.34
N ILE A 39 -5.30 -14.85 5.25
CA ILE A 39 -5.08 -16.15 5.90
C ILE A 39 -4.46 -17.20 4.98
N ASN A 40 -4.02 -16.81 3.78
CA ASN A 40 -3.43 -17.74 2.84
C ASN A 40 -2.17 -18.41 3.44
N LYS A 41 -1.94 -19.67 3.10
CA LYS A 41 -0.79 -20.47 3.57
C LYS A 41 0.58 -19.83 3.27
N LEU A 42 0.66 -18.96 2.27
CA LEU A 42 1.86 -18.19 1.97
C LEU A 42 2.22 -17.18 3.07
N PHE A 43 1.28 -16.85 3.94
CA PHE A 43 1.42 -15.86 5.00
C PHE A 43 1.09 -16.48 6.36
N PRO A 44 2.02 -17.26 6.97
CA PRO A 44 1.74 -17.99 8.22
C PRO A 44 1.32 -17.09 9.38
N ASP A 45 1.85 -15.87 9.43
CA ASP A 45 1.52 -14.86 10.46
C ASP A 45 0.48 -13.85 9.99
N ARG A 46 -0.27 -14.17 8.91
CA ARG A 46 -1.13 -13.26 8.17
C ARG A 46 -0.33 -12.10 7.58
N CYS A 47 -0.97 -11.23 6.82
CA CYS A 47 -0.35 -10.04 6.25
C CYS A 47 -1.38 -8.98 5.89
N ASN A 48 -0.90 -7.76 5.69
CA ASN A 48 -1.66 -6.70 5.05
C ASN A 48 -1.67 -6.92 3.54
N ILE A 49 -2.82 -6.80 2.91
CA ILE A 49 -2.99 -6.97 1.47
C ILE A 49 -3.18 -5.60 0.83
N THR A 50 -2.34 -5.28 -0.14
CA THR A 50 -2.44 -4.06 -0.93
C THR A 50 -2.67 -4.39 -2.39
N LEU A 51 -3.69 -3.81 -2.98
CA LEU A 51 -3.87 -3.76 -4.42
C LEU A 51 -3.34 -2.42 -4.92
N ALA A 52 -2.46 -2.43 -5.89
CA ALA A 52 -1.79 -1.24 -6.40
C ALA A 52 -1.97 -1.12 -7.93
N GLU A 53 -2.48 0.01 -8.36
CA GLU A 53 -2.61 0.38 -9.78
C GLU A 53 -1.59 1.47 -10.10
N ILE A 54 -0.65 1.17 -10.99
CA ILE A 54 0.33 2.14 -11.47
C ILE A 54 -0.35 3.10 -12.45
N LYS A 55 -0.42 4.37 -12.08
CA LYS A 55 -0.95 5.41 -12.98
C LYS A 55 0.13 5.92 -13.93
N ASP A 56 1.27 6.27 -13.38
CA ASP A 56 2.46 6.68 -14.12
C ASP A 56 3.71 6.43 -13.26
N SER A 57 4.88 6.89 -13.70
CA SER A 57 6.14 6.70 -12.98
C SER A 57 6.21 7.40 -11.61
N LYS A 58 5.23 8.26 -11.27
CA LYS A 58 5.22 9.07 -10.04
C LYS A 58 3.94 8.91 -9.21
N LYS A 59 2.98 8.11 -9.67
CA LYS A 59 1.68 7.98 -9.00
C LYS A 59 1.16 6.54 -9.02
N ILE A 60 0.75 6.07 -7.84
CA ILE A 60 0.15 4.75 -7.65
C ILE A 60 -1.16 4.91 -6.87
N PHE A 61 -2.23 4.29 -7.36
CA PHE A 61 -3.48 4.19 -6.61
C PHE A 61 -3.50 2.87 -5.86
N VAL A 62 -3.90 2.91 -4.57
CA VAL A 62 -3.90 1.74 -3.70
C VAL A 62 -5.21 1.57 -2.94
N LYS A 63 -5.53 0.30 -2.67
CA LYS A 63 -6.52 -0.12 -1.67
C LYS A 63 -5.86 -1.12 -0.75
N VAL A 64 -6.15 -1.04 0.54
CA VAL A 64 -5.48 -1.83 1.58
C VAL A 64 -6.50 -2.57 2.43
N TRP A 65 -6.24 -3.85 2.62
CA TRP A 65 -6.85 -4.71 3.63
C TRP A 65 -5.83 -4.94 4.73
N GLU A 66 -6.01 -4.31 5.88
CA GLU A 66 -5.06 -4.42 6.99
C GLU A 66 -5.30 -5.68 7.81
N ARG A 67 -4.22 -6.34 8.17
CA ARG A 67 -4.22 -7.51 9.04
C ARG A 67 -4.95 -7.22 10.35
N GLY A 68 -6.02 -7.99 10.61
CA GLY A 68 -6.85 -7.86 11.81
C GLY A 68 -7.79 -6.65 11.85
N ALA A 69 -7.71 -5.71 10.91
CA ALA A 69 -8.54 -4.50 10.88
C ALA A 69 -9.50 -4.44 9.69
N GLY A 70 -9.18 -5.15 8.60
CA GLY A 70 -9.98 -5.16 7.38
C GLY A 70 -9.69 -4.00 6.45
N LEU A 71 -10.67 -3.62 5.64
CA LEU A 71 -10.53 -2.55 4.66
C LEU A 71 -10.35 -1.20 5.37
N THR A 72 -9.21 -0.54 5.11
CA THR A 72 -8.89 0.77 5.68
C THR A 72 -8.75 1.83 4.61
N LYS A 73 -8.94 3.09 4.98
CA LYS A 73 -8.93 4.21 4.05
C LYS A 73 -7.54 4.78 3.77
N ALA A 74 -6.59 4.50 4.64
CA ALA A 74 -5.20 4.89 4.50
C ALA A 74 -4.32 4.04 5.41
N CYS A 75 -3.10 3.77 4.98
CA CYS A 75 -2.11 3.02 5.74
C CYS A 75 -0.70 3.46 5.35
N GLY A 76 0.00 4.12 6.28
CA GLY A 76 1.34 4.64 6.02
C GLY A 76 2.37 3.56 5.71
N SER A 77 2.35 2.43 6.44
CA SER A 77 3.27 1.31 6.18
C SER A 77 3.00 0.65 4.83
N ALA A 78 1.74 0.55 4.42
CA ALA A 78 1.38 0.05 3.09
C ALA A 78 1.87 0.99 1.98
N ALA A 79 1.78 2.31 2.18
CA ALA A 79 2.30 3.29 1.23
C ALA A 79 3.81 3.12 1.04
N CYS A 80 4.56 3.02 2.13
CA CYS A 80 6.01 2.82 2.08
C CYS A 80 6.38 1.48 1.42
N ALA A 81 5.71 0.40 1.78
CA ALA A 81 5.95 -0.92 1.20
C ALA A 81 5.64 -0.93 -0.31
N THR A 82 4.54 -0.31 -0.72
CA THR A 82 4.14 -0.23 -2.13
C THR A 82 5.14 0.59 -2.95
N ALA A 83 5.56 1.75 -2.45
CA ALA A 83 6.56 2.58 -3.12
C ALA A 83 7.88 1.83 -3.31
N PHE A 84 8.35 1.15 -2.28
CA PHE A 84 9.59 0.37 -2.35
C PHE A 84 9.45 -0.80 -3.32
N ALA A 85 8.35 -1.56 -3.25
CA ALA A 85 8.09 -2.67 -4.15
C ALA A 85 8.02 -2.22 -5.61
N SER A 86 7.36 -1.12 -5.91
CA SER A 86 7.27 -0.59 -7.26
C SER A 86 8.63 -0.13 -7.82
N LYS A 87 9.45 0.49 -6.97
CA LYS A 87 10.81 0.90 -7.33
C LYS A 87 11.68 -0.30 -7.72
N ILE A 88 11.75 -1.33 -6.89
CA ILE A 88 12.60 -2.50 -7.19
C ILE A 88 12.12 -3.31 -8.39
N ASN A 89 10.85 -3.19 -8.75
CA ASN A 89 10.28 -3.80 -9.96
C ASN A 89 10.38 -2.89 -11.19
N GLY A 90 11.02 -1.73 -11.06
CA GLY A 90 11.21 -0.80 -12.17
C GLY A 90 9.93 -0.09 -12.63
N LEU A 91 8.88 -0.07 -11.83
CA LEU A 91 7.59 0.53 -12.18
C LEU A 91 7.52 2.02 -11.88
N THR A 92 8.25 2.46 -10.86
CA THR A 92 8.34 3.87 -10.44
C THR A 92 9.78 4.22 -10.03
N GLY A 93 10.04 5.52 -9.87
CA GLY A 93 11.35 6.01 -9.41
C GLY A 93 11.46 6.11 -7.88
N ASN A 94 12.37 6.99 -7.43
CA ASN A 94 12.65 7.22 -6.01
C ASN A 94 11.59 8.06 -5.31
N GLU A 95 10.81 8.83 -6.06
CA GLU A 95 9.75 9.68 -5.54
C GLU A 95 8.43 9.28 -6.17
N VAL A 96 7.42 8.99 -5.34
CA VAL A 96 6.12 8.56 -5.81
C VAL A 96 5.02 9.00 -4.84
N ASP A 97 3.89 9.40 -5.40
CA ASP A 97 2.67 9.68 -4.65
C ASP A 97 1.80 8.43 -4.60
N ILE A 98 1.47 8.02 -3.39
CA ILE A 98 0.55 6.90 -3.14
C ILE A 98 -0.82 7.49 -2.82
N GLU A 99 -1.78 7.28 -3.70
CA GLU A 99 -3.15 7.77 -3.54
C GLU A 99 -4.06 6.71 -2.92
N PHE A 100 -4.68 7.11 -1.81
CA PHE A 100 -5.77 6.41 -1.14
C PHE A 100 -7.10 7.11 -1.44
N GLU A 101 -8.20 6.50 -1.04
CA GLU A 101 -9.54 7.07 -1.21
C GLU A 101 -9.68 8.47 -0.59
N LEU A 102 -9.06 8.73 0.58
CA LEU A 102 -9.20 10.00 1.31
C LEU A 102 -8.03 10.98 1.15
N GLY A 103 -7.03 10.65 0.37
CA GLY A 103 -5.87 11.53 0.20
C GLY A 103 -4.63 10.79 -0.26
N ASN A 104 -3.51 11.48 -0.30
CA ASN A 104 -2.26 10.91 -0.77
C ASN A 104 -1.12 11.06 0.25
N LEU A 105 -0.14 10.17 0.12
CA LEU A 105 1.12 10.22 0.83
C LEU A 105 2.26 10.26 -0.18
N SER A 106 3.16 11.22 -0.04
CA SER A 106 4.36 11.32 -0.86
C SER A 106 5.49 10.53 -0.23
N ILE A 107 6.05 9.60 -0.98
CA ILE A 107 7.12 8.72 -0.53
C ILE A 107 8.40 9.04 -1.29
N SER A 108 9.49 9.25 -0.56
CA SER A 108 10.84 9.40 -1.12
C SER A 108 11.74 8.29 -0.60
N ILE A 109 12.46 7.64 -1.50
CA ILE A 109 13.41 6.58 -1.17
C ILE A 109 14.81 7.10 -1.52
N ASN A 110 15.68 7.22 -0.53
CA ASN A 110 17.03 7.70 -0.75
C ASN A 110 18.01 6.57 -1.16
N LYS A 111 19.28 6.94 -1.40
CA LYS A 111 20.31 6.03 -1.90
C LYS A 111 20.62 4.85 -0.97
N ASN A 112 20.43 4.99 0.35
CA ASN A 112 20.63 3.93 1.33
C ASN A 112 19.34 3.18 1.67
N ASN A 113 18.31 3.31 0.83
CA ASN A 113 16.98 2.70 0.99
C ASN A 113 16.21 3.13 2.24
N SER A 114 16.58 4.26 2.86
CA SER A 114 15.70 4.85 3.86
C SER A 114 14.51 5.55 3.19
N ILE A 115 13.38 5.51 3.87
CA ILE A 115 12.11 5.97 3.32
C ILE A 115 11.64 7.19 4.12
N LYS A 116 11.30 8.26 3.40
CA LYS A 116 10.67 9.45 3.96
C LYS A 116 9.24 9.52 3.47
N MET A 117 8.32 9.65 4.40
CA MET A 117 6.88 9.80 4.12
C MET A 117 6.42 11.19 4.49
N LYS A 118 5.66 11.83 3.61
CA LYS A 118 5.05 13.13 3.82
C LYS A 118 3.57 13.06 3.48
N GLY A 119 2.73 13.59 4.36
CA GLY A 119 1.29 13.65 4.15
C GLY A 119 0.68 14.88 4.81
N ALA A 120 -0.56 15.18 4.43
CA ALA A 120 -1.33 16.23 5.07
C ALA A 120 -1.74 15.81 6.49
N VAL A 121 -1.74 16.74 7.40
CA VAL A 121 -2.23 16.57 8.77
C VAL A 121 -3.33 17.59 9.06
N SER A 122 -4.30 17.21 9.89
CA SER A 122 -5.31 18.15 10.38
C SER A 122 -4.70 19.11 11.40
N ASN A 123 -5.37 20.25 11.59
CA ASN A 123 -5.01 21.16 12.67
C ASN A 123 -5.19 20.48 14.03
N ILE A 124 -4.33 20.83 14.98
CA ILE A 124 -4.44 20.37 16.36
C ILE A 124 -5.74 20.92 16.96
N LYS A 125 -6.55 20.04 17.54
CA LYS A 125 -7.80 20.39 18.22
C LYS A 125 -7.76 19.86 19.63
N SER A 126 -8.26 20.67 20.60
CA SER A 126 -8.53 20.18 21.95
C SER A 126 -9.82 19.37 21.93
N ILE A 127 -9.79 18.21 22.58
CA ILE A 127 -10.97 17.36 22.80
C ILE A 127 -11.09 17.06 24.29
N GLU A 128 -12.32 16.96 24.77
CA GLU A 128 -12.61 16.46 26.12
C GLU A 128 -12.93 14.97 26.03
N ILE A 129 -12.31 14.18 26.88
CA ILE A 129 -12.56 12.75 26.98
C ILE A 129 -13.10 12.46 28.36
N ASN A 130 -14.34 11.99 28.43
CA ASN A 130 -14.95 11.50 29.69
C ASN A 130 -14.56 10.01 29.82
N LEU A 131 -13.71 9.72 30.79
CA LEU A 131 -13.29 8.37 31.14
C LEU A 131 -14.22 7.75 32.18
#